data_d242f7bbc35bc5d0ffa324b5af06b9fb
#
_entry.id   d242f7bbc35bc5d0ffa324b5af06b9fb
#
_cell.length_a   1.000
_cell.length_b   1.000
_cell.length_c   1.000
_cell.angle_alpha   90.00
_cell.angle_beta   90.00
_cell.angle_gamma   90.00
#
_symmetry.space_group_name_H-M   'P 1'
#
loop_
_entity.id
_entity.type
_entity.pdbx_description
1 polymer ?
#
loop_
_entity_poly.entity_id
_entity_poly.type
_entity_poly.pdbx_seq_one_letter_code
_entity_poly.pdbx_strand_id
1 'polypeptide(L)'
;MQLKNGDIFAEHYQLKKLLGVGSFGEVWLARNILADVDVAIKLYGLLDDNGIKDFREEFKLAYKLHHPNLLHLNHFDVFGQCPFLVMPYCPKGSSASLKGKMSEKQIWRFIRDVSCGLMFLHNQNPPIIHQDIKPDNILIGDDDKFIISDFGISRKLEHTFRKSINKVESSGTLAYMGPERFAEKPLIVATSDIWSLGMSVYELSTGLVLWEGMGGCVQLNGAHIPALDEKYSSQLSQFVHACLALNTWDRPTAQQAYEFACSILKQTKTDSPSVQLKPIAPLFPKTTSPRLKEKFCPSNMHKRIAGWTGLGIVLILLLVKGGSIYFRPASYTHLRAHETCADLVC
;
A
#
# COMPACT_ATOMS: atom_id res chain seq x y z
N MET A 1 -3.04 -18.78 17.23
CA MET A 1 -1.73 -19.45 17.38
C MET A 1 -0.71 -18.37 17.68
N GLN A 2 0.00 -18.42 18.79
CA GLN A 2 1.10 -17.49 19.06
C GLN A 2 2.40 -18.13 18.56
N LEU A 3 2.85 -17.71 17.39
CA LEU A 3 4.10 -18.17 16.79
C LEU A 3 5.29 -17.36 17.33
N LYS A 4 6.43 -18.04 17.48
CA LYS A 4 7.67 -17.45 18.02
C LYS A 4 8.85 -17.81 17.13
N ASN A 5 9.93 -17.05 17.29
CA ASN A 5 11.20 -17.37 16.68
C ASN A 5 11.69 -18.75 17.17
N GLY A 6 12.08 -19.61 16.23
CA GLY A 6 12.53 -20.98 16.46
C GLY A 6 11.43 -22.04 16.30
N ASP A 7 10.15 -21.67 16.26
CA ASP A 7 9.04 -22.61 16.07
C ASP A 7 9.13 -23.27 14.69
N ILE A 8 8.76 -24.56 14.64
CA ILE A 8 8.58 -25.29 13.37
C ILE A 8 7.11 -25.14 12.95
N PHE A 9 6.87 -24.47 11.84
CA PHE A 9 5.56 -24.28 11.25
C PHE A 9 5.36 -25.26 10.08
N ALA A 10 4.17 -25.86 9.99
CA ALA A 10 3.81 -26.78 8.92
C ALA A 10 4.90 -27.85 8.64
N GLU A 11 5.53 -28.38 9.72
CA GLU A 11 6.54 -29.45 9.74
C GLU A 11 7.88 -29.12 9.04
N HIS A 12 7.91 -28.13 8.15
CA HIS A 12 9.05 -27.90 7.25
C HIS A 12 9.66 -26.50 7.34
N TYR A 13 9.05 -25.58 8.08
CA TYR A 13 9.48 -24.19 8.10
C TYR A 13 9.87 -23.75 9.50
N GLN A 14 11.17 -23.60 9.74
CA GLN A 14 11.65 -23.00 11.00
C GLN A 14 11.55 -21.49 10.92
N LEU A 15 10.69 -20.90 11.75
CA LEU A 15 10.49 -19.47 11.83
C LEU A 15 11.73 -18.79 12.42
N LYS A 16 12.28 -17.79 11.72
CA LYS A 16 13.50 -17.10 12.14
C LYS A 16 13.24 -15.69 12.66
N LYS A 17 12.35 -14.95 12.00
CA LYS A 17 12.10 -13.55 12.31
C LYS A 17 10.75 -13.12 11.76
N LEU A 18 9.98 -12.40 12.58
CA LEU A 18 8.79 -11.71 12.12
C LEU A 18 9.22 -10.51 11.25
N LEU A 19 8.84 -10.51 9.97
CA LEU A 19 9.15 -9.45 9.01
C LEU A 19 8.12 -8.32 9.05
N GLY A 20 6.86 -8.66 9.34
CA GLY A 20 5.78 -7.67 9.42
C GLY A 20 4.46 -8.28 9.83
N VAL A 21 3.56 -7.41 10.30
CA VAL A 21 2.17 -7.73 10.63
C VAL A 21 1.30 -6.82 9.77
N GLY A 22 0.48 -7.42 8.92
CA GLY A 22 -0.43 -6.71 8.03
C GLY A 22 -1.90 -6.91 8.41
N SER A 23 -2.79 -6.32 7.63
CA SER A 23 -4.24 -6.44 7.82
C SER A 23 -4.75 -7.89 7.73
N PHE A 24 -4.00 -8.75 7.04
CA PHE A 24 -4.41 -10.13 6.73
C PHE A 24 -3.63 -11.19 7.51
N GLY A 25 -2.65 -10.81 8.29
CA GLY A 25 -1.84 -11.72 9.07
C GLY A 25 -0.37 -11.33 9.18
N GLU A 26 0.47 -12.30 9.38
CA GLU A 26 1.89 -12.13 9.69
C GLU A 26 2.75 -12.59 8.52
N VAL A 27 3.88 -11.91 8.29
CA VAL A 27 4.91 -12.34 7.35
C VAL A 27 6.17 -12.69 8.14
N TRP A 28 6.63 -13.92 7.96
CA TRP A 28 7.81 -14.45 8.64
C TRP A 28 8.93 -14.78 7.68
N LEU A 29 10.16 -14.46 8.04
CA LEU A 29 11.34 -15.12 7.50
C LEU A 29 11.41 -16.52 8.13
N ALA A 30 11.51 -17.53 7.30
CA ALA A 30 11.64 -18.92 7.72
C ALA A 30 12.70 -19.65 6.92
N ARG A 31 13.29 -20.69 7.52
CA ARG A 31 14.13 -21.67 6.83
C ARG A 31 13.26 -22.85 6.40
N ASN A 32 13.17 -23.12 5.12
CA ASN A 32 12.69 -24.41 4.67
C ASN A 32 13.74 -25.45 4.98
N ILE A 33 13.48 -26.31 5.97
CA ILE A 33 14.47 -27.27 6.49
C ILE A 33 14.76 -28.42 5.53
N LEU A 34 13.86 -28.72 4.59
CA LEU A 34 14.05 -29.77 3.58
C LEU A 34 14.91 -29.28 2.42
N ALA A 35 14.63 -28.06 1.94
CA ALA A 35 15.34 -27.48 0.82
C ALA A 35 16.61 -26.72 1.25
N ASP A 36 16.78 -26.45 2.54
CA ASP A 36 17.85 -25.67 3.13
C ASP A 36 17.98 -24.26 2.53
N VAL A 37 16.83 -23.57 2.33
CA VAL A 37 16.75 -22.20 1.80
C VAL A 37 15.90 -21.31 2.69
N ASP A 38 16.23 -20.03 2.70
CA ASP A 38 15.43 -19.00 3.37
C ASP A 38 14.27 -18.56 2.47
N VAL A 39 13.08 -18.49 3.06
CA VAL A 39 11.83 -18.12 2.38
C VAL A 39 11.07 -17.10 3.22
N ALA A 40 10.19 -16.33 2.59
CA ALA A 40 9.18 -15.57 3.30
C ALA A 40 7.87 -16.36 3.33
N ILE A 41 7.23 -16.42 4.50
CA ILE A 41 5.94 -17.09 4.67
C ILE A 41 4.93 -16.07 5.14
N LYS A 42 3.87 -15.88 4.36
CA LYS A 42 2.72 -15.04 4.73
C LYS A 42 1.61 -15.92 5.28
N LEU A 43 1.33 -15.76 6.56
CA LEU A 43 0.29 -16.48 7.28
C LEU A 43 -0.97 -15.63 7.29
N TYR A 44 -2.09 -16.24 7.00
CA TYR A 44 -3.39 -15.56 7.01
C TYR A 44 -4.17 -15.94 8.27
N GLY A 45 -5.17 -15.16 8.62
CA GLY A 45 -6.08 -15.49 9.72
C GLY A 45 -6.84 -16.79 9.45
N LEU A 46 -7.41 -17.37 10.49
CA LEU A 46 -8.23 -18.58 10.37
C LEU A 46 -9.40 -18.34 9.42
N LEU A 47 -9.58 -19.24 8.47
CA LEU A 47 -10.67 -19.24 7.49
C LEU A 47 -11.54 -20.49 7.68
N ASP A 48 -12.83 -20.34 7.40
CA ASP A 48 -13.72 -21.47 7.19
C ASP A 48 -13.46 -22.15 5.83
N ASP A 49 -14.10 -23.28 5.58
CA ASP A 49 -13.91 -24.08 4.35
C ASP A 49 -14.21 -23.28 3.07
N ASN A 50 -15.19 -22.36 3.12
CA ASN A 50 -15.52 -21.50 1.99
C ASN A 50 -14.42 -20.46 1.74
N GLY A 51 -13.93 -19.83 2.81
CA GLY A 51 -12.81 -18.89 2.74
C GLY A 51 -11.52 -19.56 2.23
N ILE A 52 -11.23 -20.78 2.63
CA ILE A 52 -10.10 -21.56 2.12
C ILE A 52 -10.28 -21.86 0.63
N LYS A 53 -11.49 -22.22 0.19
CA LYS A 53 -11.79 -22.46 -1.22
C LYS A 53 -11.60 -21.21 -2.07
N ASP A 54 -12.13 -20.06 -1.62
CA ASP A 54 -11.97 -18.78 -2.31
C ASP A 54 -10.49 -18.38 -2.40
N PHE A 55 -9.74 -18.54 -1.31
CA PHE A 55 -8.32 -18.29 -1.27
C PHE A 55 -7.54 -19.14 -2.28
N ARG A 56 -7.90 -20.44 -2.37
CA ARG A 56 -7.26 -21.37 -3.32
C ARG A 56 -7.49 -20.95 -4.76
N GLU A 57 -8.68 -20.50 -5.11
CA GLU A 57 -8.97 -20.03 -6.48
C GLU A 57 -8.18 -18.76 -6.83
N GLU A 58 -8.04 -17.85 -5.90
CA GLU A 58 -7.21 -16.64 -6.11
C GLU A 58 -5.72 -16.98 -6.21
N PHE A 59 -5.23 -17.88 -5.36
CA PHE A 59 -3.86 -18.38 -5.47
C PHE A 59 -3.58 -18.97 -6.85
N LYS A 60 -4.48 -19.80 -7.40
CA LYS A 60 -4.32 -20.40 -8.74
C LYS A 60 -4.16 -19.35 -9.83
N LEU A 61 -4.83 -18.21 -9.71
CA LEU A 61 -4.70 -17.11 -10.67
C LEU A 61 -3.34 -16.43 -10.50
N ALA A 62 -2.98 -16.06 -9.28
CA ALA A 62 -1.72 -15.37 -8.99
C ALA A 62 -0.48 -16.26 -9.27
N TYR A 63 -0.57 -17.57 -9.01
CA TYR A 63 0.49 -18.54 -9.28
C TYR A 63 0.90 -18.63 -10.76
N LYS A 64 -0.03 -18.33 -11.68
CA LYS A 64 0.24 -18.32 -13.13
C LYS A 64 0.94 -17.05 -13.61
N LEU A 65 1.03 -16.04 -12.77
CA LEU A 65 1.62 -14.75 -13.14
C LEU A 65 3.14 -14.79 -12.94
N HIS A 66 3.87 -15.00 -14.03
CA HIS A 66 5.34 -15.02 -14.02
C HIS A 66 5.87 -13.79 -14.73
N HIS A 67 6.51 -12.90 -13.97
CA HIS A 67 7.14 -11.70 -14.52
C HIS A 67 8.31 -11.24 -13.64
N PRO A 68 9.44 -10.73 -14.19
CA PRO A 68 10.61 -10.35 -13.40
C PRO A 68 10.37 -9.25 -12.36
N ASN A 69 9.33 -8.43 -12.54
CA ASN A 69 8.95 -7.36 -11.62
C ASN A 69 7.69 -7.69 -10.81
N LEU A 70 7.30 -8.97 -10.72
CA LEU A 70 6.25 -9.46 -9.83
C LEU A 70 6.83 -10.52 -8.89
N LEU A 71 6.48 -10.46 -7.61
CA LEU A 71 6.91 -11.46 -6.65
C LEU A 71 6.22 -12.79 -6.96
N HIS A 72 7.03 -13.80 -7.32
CA HIS A 72 6.51 -15.12 -7.63
C HIS A 72 6.04 -15.84 -6.35
N LEU A 73 4.90 -16.51 -6.43
CA LEU A 73 4.39 -17.35 -5.34
C LEU A 73 4.89 -18.78 -5.56
N ASN A 74 5.73 -19.27 -4.65
CA ASN A 74 6.33 -20.59 -4.78
C ASN A 74 5.36 -21.72 -4.38
N HIS A 75 4.60 -21.50 -3.31
CA HIS A 75 3.75 -22.55 -2.74
C HIS A 75 2.60 -21.94 -1.94
N PHE A 76 1.49 -22.68 -1.92
CA PHE A 76 0.33 -22.43 -1.06
C PHE A 76 -0.01 -23.71 -0.33
N ASP A 77 -0.32 -23.58 0.95
CA ASP A 77 -0.86 -24.68 1.73
C ASP A 77 -1.74 -24.18 2.88
N VAL A 78 -2.36 -25.10 3.61
CA VAL A 78 -3.21 -24.83 4.77
C VAL A 78 -2.74 -25.67 5.93
N PHE A 79 -2.31 -25.02 7.01
CA PHE A 79 -1.95 -25.69 8.24
C PHE A 79 -2.99 -25.43 9.32
N GLY A 80 -3.72 -26.48 9.72
CA GLY A 80 -4.97 -26.33 10.46
C GLY A 80 -6.00 -25.59 9.58
N GLN A 81 -6.59 -24.51 10.08
CA GLN A 81 -7.47 -23.61 9.30
C GLN A 81 -6.75 -22.31 8.88
N CYS A 82 -5.42 -22.30 8.93
CA CYS A 82 -4.59 -21.15 8.60
C CYS A 82 -3.98 -21.34 7.20
N PRO A 83 -4.49 -20.67 6.17
CA PRO A 83 -3.83 -20.67 4.86
C PRO A 83 -2.52 -19.88 4.94
N PHE A 84 -1.53 -20.32 4.17
CA PHE A 84 -0.26 -19.61 4.08
C PHE A 84 0.34 -19.67 2.69
N LEU A 85 1.14 -18.66 2.37
CA LEU A 85 1.88 -18.53 1.11
C LEU A 85 3.37 -18.58 1.40
N VAL A 86 4.09 -19.31 0.57
CA VAL A 86 5.56 -19.32 0.56
C VAL A 86 6.05 -18.60 -0.68
N MET A 87 6.98 -17.67 -0.49
CA MET A 87 7.52 -16.82 -1.55
C MET A 87 9.02 -16.59 -1.32
N PRO A 88 9.77 -16.15 -2.35
CA PRO A 88 11.17 -15.78 -2.19
C PRO A 88 11.36 -14.73 -1.09
N TYR A 89 12.38 -14.90 -0.27
CA TYR A 89 12.77 -13.89 0.69
C TYR A 89 13.62 -12.82 0.00
N CYS A 90 13.24 -11.55 0.16
CA CYS A 90 13.98 -10.40 -0.32
C CYS A 90 14.72 -9.74 0.85
N PRO A 91 16.03 -10.01 1.04
CA PRO A 91 16.77 -9.56 2.23
C PRO A 91 16.91 -8.04 2.34
N LYS A 92 16.83 -7.31 1.21
CA LYS A 92 16.87 -5.84 1.17
C LYS A 92 15.55 -5.21 1.61
N GLY A 93 14.51 -6.01 1.83
CA GLY A 93 13.17 -5.57 2.26
C GLY A 93 12.43 -4.80 1.18
N SER A 94 11.56 -3.87 1.60
CA SER A 94 10.74 -3.05 0.72
C SER A 94 11.40 -1.69 0.43
N SER A 95 10.95 -1.04 -0.65
CA SER A 95 11.40 0.31 -1.02
C SER A 95 11.00 1.39 0.00
N ALA A 96 10.13 1.06 0.97
CA ALA A 96 9.78 1.97 2.07
C ALA A 96 11.01 2.40 2.89
N SER A 97 12.05 1.56 3.00
CA SER A 97 13.32 1.90 3.66
C SER A 97 14.12 3.01 2.93
N LEU A 98 13.77 3.28 1.67
CA LEU A 98 14.44 4.26 0.80
C LEU A 98 13.71 5.61 0.70
N LYS A 99 12.62 5.83 1.44
CA LYS A 99 11.84 7.07 1.43
C LYS A 99 12.75 8.29 1.70
N GLY A 100 12.72 9.27 0.78
CA GLY A 100 13.54 10.50 0.82
C GLY A 100 15.05 10.32 0.60
N LYS A 101 15.51 9.10 0.30
CA LYS A 101 16.95 8.76 0.19
C LYS A 101 17.37 8.38 -1.22
N MET A 102 16.43 8.21 -2.15
CA MET A 102 16.72 7.77 -3.50
C MET A 102 17.31 8.89 -4.36
N SER A 103 18.35 8.57 -5.11
CA SER A 103 18.78 9.41 -6.22
C SER A 103 17.75 9.38 -7.35
N GLU A 104 17.73 10.42 -8.18
CA GLU A 104 16.79 10.47 -9.32
C GLU A 104 16.93 9.26 -10.25
N LYS A 105 18.15 8.80 -10.50
CA LYS A 105 18.39 7.58 -11.28
C LYS A 105 17.75 6.33 -10.66
N GLN A 106 17.76 6.21 -9.33
CA GLN A 106 17.09 5.10 -8.64
C GLN A 106 15.58 5.24 -8.74
N ILE A 107 15.04 6.45 -8.65
CA ILE A 107 13.61 6.73 -8.84
C ILE A 107 13.17 6.34 -10.26
N TRP A 108 13.94 6.71 -11.30
CA TRP A 108 13.62 6.30 -12.67
C TRP A 108 13.69 4.78 -12.88
N ARG A 109 14.60 4.08 -12.18
CA ARG A 109 14.60 2.61 -12.16
C ARG A 109 13.37 2.05 -11.47
N PHE A 110 12.97 2.64 -10.34
CA PHE A 110 11.72 2.28 -9.65
C PHE A 110 10.50 2.45 -10.56
N ILE A 111 10.37 3.61 -11.22
CA ILE A 111 9.28 3.86 -12.17
C ILE A 111 9.28 2.83 -13.29
N ARG A 112 10.44 2.57 -13.91
CA ARG A 112 10.58 1.57 -14.98
C ARG A 112 10.12 0.18 -14.53
N ASP A 113 10.64 -0.30 -13.40
CA ASP A 113 10.42 -1.68 -12.95
C ASP A 113 8.96 -1.89 -12.50
N VAL A 114 8.42 -0.95 -11.71
CA VAL A 114 7.02 -1.02 -11.26
C VAL A 114 6.08 -0.89 -12.45
N SER A 115 6.32 0.05 -13.37
CA SER A 115 5.49 0.19 -14.57
C SER A 115 5.55 -1.05 -15.47
N CYS A 116 6.71 -1.74 -15.55
CA CYS A 116 6.85 -2.99 -16.30
C CYS A 116 5.96 -4.10 -15.70
N GLY A 117 5.96 -4.25 -14.38
CA GLY A 117 5.08 -5.20 -13.69
C GLY A 117 3.60 -4.84 -13.83
N LEU A 118 3.24 -3.55 -13.70
CA LEU A 118 1.87 -3.08 -13.90
C LEU A 118 1.39 -3.29 -15.35
N MET A 119 2.23 -3.03 -16.33
CA MET A 119 1.91 -3.27 -17.75
C MET A 119 1.55 -4.75 -17.98
N PHE A 120 2.30 -5.68 -17.38
CA PHE A 120 2.00 -7.10 -17.45
C PHE A 120 0.64 -7.44 -16.80
N LEU A 121 0.35 -6.90 -15.62
CA LEU A 121 -0.93 -7.12 -14.93
C LEU A 121 -2.12 -6.52 -15.69
N HIS A 122 -1.99 -5.29 -16.18
CA HIS A 122 -3.06 -4.58 -16.89
C HIS A 122 -3.37 -5.20 -18.25
N ASN A 123 -2.42 -5.93 -18.88
CA ASN A 123 -2.61 -6.65 -20.14
C ASN A 123 -3.18 -8.06 -19.97
N GLN A 124 -3.47 -8.51 -18.74
CA GLN A 124 -4.17 -9.78 -18.54
C GLN A 124 -5.62 -9.71 -19.04
N ASN A 125 -6.23 -10.86 -19.27
CA ASN A 125 -7.64 -10.94 -19.67
C ASN A 125 -8.43 -11.83 -18.68
N PRO A 126 -9.26 -11.23 -17.81
CA PRO A 126 -9.51 -9.79 -17.64
C PRO A 126 -8.31 -9.05 -17.03
N PRO A 127 -8.21 -7.72 -17.22
CA PRO A 127 -7.14 -6.92 -16.61
C PRO A 127 -7.09 -7.04 -15.08
N ILE A 128 -5.89 -7.19 -14.55
CA ILE A 128 -5.65 -7.25 -13.10
C ILE A 128 -5.19 -5.87 -12.65
N ILE A 129 -5.99 -5.22 -11.79
CA ILE A 129 -5.67 -3.94 -11.17
C ILE A 129 -5.12 -4.23 -9.78
N HIS A 130 -3.92 -3.75 -9.47
CA HIS A 130 -3.25 -4.04 -8.19
C HIS A 130 -3.93 -3.39 -7.00
N GLN A 131 -4.23 -2.10 -7.10
CA GLN A 131 -5.01 -1.27 -6.16
C GLN A 131 -4.35 -1.00 -4.79
N ASP A 132 -3.14 -1.49 -4.52
CA ASP A 132 -2.36 -1.22 -3.30
C ASP A 132 -0.87 -1.01 -3.63
N ILE A 133 -0.60 -0.25 -4.71
CA ILE A 133 0.77 0.18 -5.04
C ILE A 133 1.22 1.22 -4.03
N LYS A 134 2.26 0.88 -3.29
CA LYS A 134 2.92 1.74 -2.29
C LYS A 134 4.32 1.24 -2.01
N PRO A 135 5.24 2.06 -1.47
CA PRO A 135 6.62 1.64 -1.20
C PRO A 135 6.74 0.37 -0.35
N ASP A 136 5.79 0.12 0.54
CA ASP A 136 5.78 -1.06 1.41
C ASP A 136 5.56 -2.36 0.63
N ASN A 137 4.84 -2.31 -0.48
CA ASN A 137 4.50 -3.46 -1.34
C ASN A 137 5.43 -3.60 -2.55
N ILE A 138 6.50 -2.80 -2.63
CA ILE A 138 7.52 -2.92 -3.66
C ILE A 138 8.81 -3.38 -3.02
N LEU A 139 9.15 -4.64 -3.22
CA LEU A 139 10.35 -5.28 -2.67
C LEU A 139 11.57 -4.97 -3.53
N ILE A 140 12.75 -5.10 -2.92
CA ILE A 140 14.04 -4.91 -3.58
C ILE A 140 14.69 -6.29 -3.73
N GLY A 141 14.82 -6.75 -4.97
CA GLY A 141 15.50 -7.99 -5.30
C GLY A 141 17.02 -7.90 -5.14
N ASP A 142 17.69 -9.05 -5.29
CA ASP A 142 19.15 -9.13 -5.12
C ASP A 142 19.92 -8.28 -6.13
N ASP A 143 19.40 -8.13 -7.34
CA ASP A 143 19.95 -7.33 -8.44
C ASP A 143 19.50 -5.86 -8.44
N ASP A 144 19.00 -5.36 -7.30
CA ASP A 144 18.41 -4.02 -7.12
C ASP A 144 17.20 -3.72 -8.02
N LYS A 145 16.54 -4.75 -8.54
CA LYS A 145 15.25 -4.60 -9.22
C LYS A 145 14.13 -4.39 -8.22
N PHE A 146 13.18 -3.59 -8.62
CA PHE A 146 11.95 -3.40 -7.86
C PHE A 146 10.89 -4.41 -8.30
N ILE A 147 10.29 -5.07 -7.31
CA ILE A 147 9.41 -6.23 -7.47
C ILE A 147 8.09 -5.94 -6.76
N ILE A 148 6.99 -5.94 -7.48
CA ILE A 148 5.65 -5.75 -6.92
C ILE A 148 5.25 -7.01 -6.14
N SER A 149 4.84 -6.84 -4.89
CA SER A 149 4.30 -7.90 -4.03
C SER A 149 2.81 -7.65 -3.74
N ASP A 150 2.15 -8.64 -3.15
CA ASP A 150 0.76 -8.56 -2.68
C ASP A 150 -0.29 -8.24 -3.76
N PHE A 151 -0.07 -8.68 -5.00
CA PHE A 151 -1.03 -8.53 -6.09
C PHE A 151 -2.12 -9.63 -6.06
N GLY A 152 -3.37 -9.24 -6.19
CA GLY A 152 -4.51 -10.10 -6.55
C GLY A 152 -5.12 -10.96 -5.46
N ILE A 153 -4.38 -11.45 -4.45
CA ILE A 153 -4.89 -12.39 -3.43
C ILE A 153 -5.64 -11.66 -2.31
N SER A 154 -5.36 -10.38 -2.12
CA SER A 154 -5.79 -9.66 -0.92
C SER A 154 -7.25 -9.19 -0.96
N ARG A 155 -7.83 -8.89 -2.12
CA ARG A 155 -9.06 -8.09 -2.18
C ARG A 155 -10.38 -8.85 -2.14
N LYS A 156 -10.48 -10.02 -2.74
CA LYS A 156 -11.67 -10.86 -2.50
C LYS A 156 -11.66 -11.39 -1.09
N LEU A 157 -10.44 -11.73 -0.60
CA LEU A 157 -10.24 -12.07 0.81
C LEU A 157 -10.54 -10.91 1.73
N GLU A 158 -10.20 -9.65 1.37
CA GLU A 158 -10.66 -8.47 2.10
C GLU A 158 -12.18 -8.47 2.26
N HIS A 159 -12.93 -8.79 1.22
CA HIS A 159 -14.39 -8.90 1.31
C HIS A 159 -14.83 -10.03 2.24
N THR A 160 -14.13 -11.15 2.22
CA THR A 160 -14.44 -12.32 3.08
C THR A 160 -14.02 -12.05 4.52
N PHE A 161 -12.83 -11.50 4.77
CA PHE A 161 -12.35 -11.12 6.11
C PHE A 161 -13.09 -9.90 6.68
N ARG A 162 -13.48 -8.90 5.87
CA ARG A 162 -14.23 -7.73 6.34
C ARG A 162 -15.65 -8.07 6.78
N LYS A 163 -16.28 -9.08 6.19
CA LYS A 163 -17.55 -9.60 6.71
C LYS A 163 -17.41 -10.21 8.10
N SER A 164 -16.24 -10.74 8.44
CA SER A 164 -15.95 -11.37 9.73
C SER A 164 -15.39 -10.40 10.78
N ILE A 165 -14.81 -9.29 10.36
CA ILE A 165 -14.17 -8.33 11.27
C ILE A 165 -14.51 -6.93 10.78
N ASN A 166 -15.35 -6.18 11.49
CA ASN A 166 -15.68 -4.76 11.27
C ASN A 166 -14.42 -3.85 11.37
N LYS A 167 -13.39 -4.08 10.54
CA LYS A 167 -12.17 -3.27 10.53
C LYS A 167 -12.26 -2.16 9.51
N VAL A 168 -12.12 -0.94 10.00
CA VAL A 168 -11.86 0.29 9.25
C VAL A 168 -10.58 0.10 8.41
N GLU A 169 -10.59 0.54 7.14
CA GLU A 169 -9.39 0.61 6.30
C GLU A 169 -8.24 1.24 7.08
N SER A 170 -7.07 0.60 7.08
CA SER A 170 -5.90 1.18 7.73
C SER A 170 -5.58 2.53 7.04
N SER A 171 -5.42 3.59 7.82
CA SER A 171 -5.18 4.95 7.33
C SER A 171 -4.02 5.04 6.34
N GLY A 172 -3.04 4.13 6.41
CA GLY A 172 -1.89 4.08 5.51
C GLY A 172 -2.22 3.75 4.06
N THR A 173 -3.29 2.99 3.77
CA THR A 173 -3.68 2.66 2.40
C THR A 173 -4.42 3.81 1.72
N LEU A 174 -5.15 4.64 2.47
CA LEU A 174 -5.88 5.81 1.94
C LEU A 174 -4.95 6.78 1.20
N ALA A 175 -3.72 6.95 1.68
CA ALA A 175 -2.72 7.85 1.11
C ALA A 175 -2.45 7.61 -0.38
N TYR A 176 -2.61 6.37 -0.84
CA TYR A 176 -2.31 5.96 -2.22
C TYR A 176 -3.55 5.72 -3.06
N MET A 177 -4.74 6.09 -2.56
CA MET A 177 -5.99 5.97 -3.29
C MET A 177 -6.27 7.23 -4.11
N GLY A 178 -6.49 7.06 -5.41
CA GLY A 178 -6.85 8.14 -6.33
C GLY A 178 -8.24 8.73 -6.05
N PRO A 179 -8.51 9.96 -6.56
CA PRO A 179 -9.77 10.67 -6.34
C PRO A 179 -11.00 9.86 -6.72
N GLU A 180 -10.93 9.06 -7.79
CA GLU A 180 -12.02 8.21 -8.28
C GLU A 180 -12.47 7.13 -7.29
N ARG A 181 -11.65 6.85 -6.27
CA ARG A 181 -11.96 5.85 -5.24
C ARG A 181 -12.87 6.41 -4.13
N PHE A 182 -13.03 7.73 -4.07
CA PHE A 182 -13.85 8.45 -3.08
C PHE A 182 -15.23 8.86 -3.62
N ALA A 183 -15.57 8.46 -4.85
CA ALA A 183 -16.89 8.67 -5.43
C ALA A 183 -17.95 7.76 -4.77
N GLU A 184 -19.23 8.12 -4.91
CA GLU A 184 -20.36 7.26 -4.46
C GLU A 184 -20.31 5.86 -5.09
N LYS A 185 -19.87 5.79 -6.35
CA LYS A 185 -19.55 4.55 -7.06
C LYS A 185 -18.05 4.55 -7.38
N PRO A 186 -17.22 3.98 -6.50
CA PRO A 186 -15.79 3.96 -6.70
C PRO A 186 -15.43 3.29 -8.02
N LEU A 187 -14.64 3.98 -8.82
CA LEU A 187 -14.11 3.46 -10.08
C LEU A 187 -12.75 2.82 -9.83
N ILE A 188 -12.57 1.62 -10.37
CA ILE A 188 -11.31 0.87 -10.31
C ILE A 188 -10.87 0.59 -11.73
N VAL A 189 -9.81 1.26 -12.16
CA VAL A 189 -9.26 1.17 -13.51
C VAL A 189 -7.72 1.05 -13.47
N ALA A 190 -7.11 0.61 -14.56
CA ALA A 190 -5.66 0.43 -14.64
C ALA A 190 -4.88 1.70 -14.23
N THR A 191 -5.38 2.88 -14.58
CA THR A 191 -4.76 4.16 -14.24
C THR A 191 -4.97 4.58 -12.75
N SER A 192 -5.75 3.82 -11.97
CA SER A 192 -5.75 3.97 -10.51
C SER A 192 -4.41 3.53 -9.90
N ASP A 193 -3.79 2.46 -10.43
CA ASP A 193 -2.46 2.03 -10.00
C ASP A 193 -1.38 3.06 -10.39
N ILE A 194 -1.58 3.79 -11.48
CA ILE A 194 -0.66 4.86 -11.91
C ILE A 194 -0.72 6.06 -10.96
N TRP A 195 -1.90 6.38 -10.43
CA TRP A 195 -2.01 7.41 -9.39
C TRP A 195 -1.23 6.99 -8.14
N SER A 196 -1.41 5.74 -7.69
CA SER A 196 -0.68 5.15 -6.57
C SER A 196 0.83 5.12 -6.81
N LEU A 197 1.27 4.86 -8.05
CA LEU A 197 2.68 4.97 -8.47
C LEU A 197 3.18 6.41 -8.31
N GLY A 198 2.42 7.42 -8.76
CA GLY A 198 2.77 8.83 -8.60
C GLY A 198 2.96 9.22 -7.13
N MET A 199 2.05 8.80 -6.25
CA MET A 199 2.17 8.98 -4.80
C MET A 199 3.42 8.32 -4.24
N SER A 200 3.70 7.08 -4.65
CA SER A 200 4.89 6.34 -4.22
C SER A 200 6.18 7.03 -4.67
N VAL A 201 6.22 7.54 -5.90
CA VAL A 201 7.37 8.30 -6.43
C VAL A 201 7.56 9.59 -5.64
N TYR A 202 6.49 10.33 -5.36
CA TYR A 202 6.57 11.53 -4.55
C TYR A 202 7.16 11.24 -3.16
N GLU A 203 6.64 10.23 -2.47
CA GLU A 203 7.11 9.85 -1.14
C GLU A 203 8.55 9.33 -1.15
N LEU A 204 8.95 8.53 -2.13
CA LEU A 204 10.34 8.06 -2.27
C LEU A 204 11.32 9.22 -2.56
N SER A 205 10.84 10.27 -3.24
CA SER A 205 11.65 11.46 -3.54
C SER A 205 11.80 12.37 -2.33
N THR A 206 10.72 12.64 -1.62
CA THR A 206 10.66 13.66 -0.56
C THR A 206 10.78 13.10 0.85
N GLY A 207 10.45 11.83 1.05
CA GLY A 207 10.26 11.21 2.37
C GLY A 207 8.91 11.55 3.02
N LEU A 208 8.06 12.34 2.34
CA LEU A 208 6.79 12.83 2.86
C LEU A 208 5.62 12.24 2.07
N VAL A 209 4.57 11.87 2.77
CA VAL A 209 3.28 11.50 2.17
C VAL A 209 2.48 12.77 1.91
N LEU A 210 1.96 12.92 0.68
CA LEU A 210 1.14 14.08 0.35
C LEU A 210 -0.11 14.16 1.23
N TRP A 211 -0.50 15.40 1.53
CA TRP A 211 -1.78 15.72 2.18
C TRP A 211 -2.05 14.89 3.44
N GLU A 212 -1.01 14.70 4.26
CA GLU A 212 -1.10 13.97 5.54
C GLU A 212 -1.71 12.57 5.40
N GLY A 213 -1.55 11.95 4.22
CA GLY A 213 -2.05 10.62 3.94
C GLY A 213 -3.54 10.53 3.61
N MET A 214 -4.21 11.66 3.36
CA MET A 214 -5.63 11.69 3.01
C MET A 214 -5.92 11.29 1.55
N GLY A 215 -4.89 11.08 0.74
CA GLY A 215 -5.02 10.63 -0.64
C GLY A 215 -5.81 11.58 -1.54
N GLY A 216 -6.40 11.03 -2.58
CA GLY A 216 -7.11 11.80 -3.61
C GLY A 216 -8.38 12.52 -3.14
N CYS A 217 -8.89 12.24 -1.93
CA CYS A 217 -10.08 12.93 -1.43
C CYS A 217 -9.84 14.43 -1.23
N VAL A 218 -8.64 14.84 -0.80
CA VAL A 218 -8.31 16.27 -0.67
C VAL A 218 -8.03 16.92 -2.01
N GLN A 219 -7.55 16.17 -2.99
CA GLN A 219 -7.38 16.65 -4.36
C GLN A 219 -8.73 17.00 -5.01
N LEU A 220 -9.81 16.27 -4.70
CA LEU A 220 -11.18 16.63 -5.09
C LEU A 220 -11.62 17.99 -4.55
N ASN A 221 -11.06 18.40 -3.42
CA ASN A 221 -11.33 19.71 -2.80
C ASN A 221 -10.33 20.79 -3.23
N GLY A 222 -9.57 20.57 -4.30
CA GLY A 222 -8.67 21.55 -4.90
C GLY A 222 -7.26 21.59 -4.29
N ALA A 223 -6.85 20.60 -3.52
CA ALA A 223 -5.48 20.53 -3.03
C ALA A 223 -4.47 20.43 -4.17
N HIS A 224 -3.44 21.28 -4.13
CA HIS A 224 -2.38 21.29 -5.12
C HIS A 224 -1.33 20.23 -4.81
N ILE A 225 -0.67 19.73 -5.86
CA ILE A 225 0.50 18.85 -5.76
C ILE A 225 1.71 19.76 -5.56
N PRO A 226 2.42 19.70 -4.42
CA PRO A 226 3.64 20.48 -4.22
C PRO A 226 4.73 20.05 -5.22
N ALA A 227 5.58 20.99 -5.64
CA ALA A 227 6.72 20.69 -6.47
C ALA A 227 7.70 19.77 -5.73
N LEU A 228 8.43 18.95 -6.49
CA LEU A 228 9.58 18.23 -5.95
C LEU A 228 10.73 19.21 -5.67
N ASP A 229 11.64 18.81 -4.77
CA ASP A 229 12.87 19.53 -4.45
C ASP A 229 13.69 19.83 -5.74
N GLU A 230 14.36 20.99 -5.80
CA GLU A 230 15.19 21.43 -6.95
C GLU A 230 16.32 20.47 -7.32
N LYS A 231 16.67 19.54 -6.44
CA LYS A 231 17.63 18.46 -6.75
C LYS A 231 17.10 17.48 -7.79
N TYR A 232 15.80 17.46 -8.06
CA TYR A 232 15.17 16.60 -9.05
C TYR A 232 14.87 17.36 -10.34
N SER A 233 14.96 16.68 -11.47
CA SER A 233 14.69 17.28 -12.77
C SER A 233 13.22 17.69 -12.94
N SER A 234 13.00 18.63 -13.85
CA SER A 234 11.65 19.02 -14.25
C SER A 234 10.87 17.85 -14.87
N GLN A 235 11.55 16.89 -15.52
CA GLN A 235 10.94 15.70 -16.09
C GLN A 235 10.33 14.81 -15.01
N LEU A 236 11.02 14.61 -13.87
CA LEU A 236 10.48 13.83 -12.77
C LEU A 236 9.27 14.52 -12.14
N SER A 237 9.34 15.84 -11.93
CA SER A 237 8.22 16.62 -11.43
C SER A 237 7.00 16.54 -12.35
N GLN A 238 7.19 16.68 -13.67
CA GLN A 238 6.13 16.55 -14.66
C GLN A 238 5.53 15.14 -14.68
N PHE A 239 6.35 14.10 -14.55
CA PHE A 239 5.88 12.72 -14.45
C PHE A 239 4.97 12.52 -13.24
N VAL A 240 5.38 12.99 -12.07
CA VAL A 240 4.57 12.91 -10.84
C VAL A 240 3.23 13.62 -11.05
N HIS A 241 3.24 14.84 -11.58
CA HIS A 241 2.01 15.60 -11.86
C HIS A 241 1.10 14.89 -12.87
N ALA A 242 1.65 14.27 -13.90
CA ALA A 242 0.87 13.48 -14.86
C ALA A 242 0.23 12.24 -14.24
N CYS A 243 0.97 11.52 -13.38
CA CYS A 243 0.43 10.37 -12.66
C CYS A 243 -0.69 10.76 -11.69
N LEU A 244 -0.54 11.91 -11.02
CA LEU A 244 -1.49 12.42 -10.04
C LEU A 244 -2.61 13.28 -10.66
N ALA A 245 -2.82 13.23 -11.99
CA ALA A 245 -3.92 13.92 -12.63
C ALA A 245 -5.28 13.51 -12.01
N LEU A 246 -6.17 14.50 -11.83
CA LEU A 246 -7.47 14.29 -11.20
C LEU A 246 -8.31 13.28 -11.99
N ASN A 247 -8.37 13.45 -13.32
CA ASN A 247 -9.11 12.55 -14.19
C ASN A 247 -8.24 11.33 -14.54
N THR A 248 -8.82 10.15 -14.44
CA THR A 248 -8.15 8.88 -14.74
C THR A 248 -7.64 8.81 -16.19
N TRP A 249 -8.29 9.50 -17.13
CA TRP A 249 -7.94 9.54 -18.57
C TRP A 249 -6.75 10.45 -18.90
N ASP A 250 -6.44 11.40 -18.03
CA ASP A 250 -5.31 12.33 -18.20
C ASP A 250 -4.00 11.73 -17.65
N ARG A 251 -4.06 10.57 -16.99
CA ARG A 251 -2.90 9.85 -16.47
C ARG A 251 -2.25 8.99 -17.54
N PRO A 252 -0.94 8.80 -17.50
CA PRO A 252 -0.27 7.85 -18.40
C PRO A 252 -0.75 6.41 -18.14
N THR A 253 -0.69 5.57 -19.16
CA THR A 253 -0.79 4.12 -18.98
C THR A 253 0.52 3.56 -18.40
N ALA A 254 0.49 2.32 -17.88
CA ALA A 254 1.70 1.65 -17.40
C ALA A 254 2.75 1.52 -18.52
N GLN A 255 2.33 1.27 -19.76
CA GLN A 255 3.22 1.22 -20.91
C GLN A 255 3.91 2.57 -21.18
N GLN A 256 3.14 3.66 -21.19
CA GLN A 256 3.69 5.01 -21.39
C GLN A 256 4.67 5.40 -20.27
N ALA A 257 4.34 5.07 -19.02
CA ALA A 257 5.23 5.30 -17.88
C ALA A 257 6.54 4.51 -18.01
N TYR A 258 6.45 3.23 -18.42
CA TYR A 258 7.62 2.39 -18.68
C TYR A 258 8.52 2.94 -19.78
N GLU A 259 7.93 3.26 -20.94
CA GLU A 259 8.66 3.78 -22.10
C GLU A 259 9.35 5.11 -21.78
N PHE A 260 8.65 5.99 -21.06
CA PHE A 260 9.21 7.26 -20.63
C PHE A 260 10.41 7.07 -19.69
N ALA A 261 10.28 6.24 -18.66
CA ALA A 261 11.38 5.94 -17.75
C ALA A 261 12.58 5.32 -18.47
N CYS A 262 12.33 4.42 -19.44
CA CYS A 262 13.38 3.84 -20.26
C CYS A 262 14.11 4.89 -21.10
N SER A 263 13.40 5.88 -21.65
CA SER A 263 14.00 6.96 -22.45
C SER A 263 14.95 7.81 -21.59
N ILE A 264 14.54 8.20 -20.40
CA ILE A 264 15.38 8.96 -19.45
C ILE A 264 16.63 8.17 -19.06
N LEU A 265 16.46 6.89 -18.69
CA LEU A 265 17.58 6.04 -18.28
C LEU A 265 18.59 5.74 -19.41
N LYS A 266 18.17 5.84 -20.69
CA LYS A 266 19.09 5.75 -21.84
C LYS A 266 19.86 7.05 -22.05
N GLN A 267 19.20 8.21 -21.92
CA GLN A 267 19.83 9.53 -22.04
C GLN A 267 20.96 9.70 -21.02
N THR A 268 20.76 9.28 -19.76
CA THR A 268 21.79 9.36 -18.73
C THR A 268 23.02 8.47 -18.97
N LYS A 269 22.98 7.56 -19.95
CA LYS A 269 24.17 6.75 -20.35
C LYS A 269 25.00 7.39 -21.46
N THR A 270 24.45 8.38 -22.17
CA THR A 270 25.06 8.99 -23.33
C THR A 270 25.58 10.41 -23.11
N ASP A 271 25.39 10.99 -21.91
CA ASP A 271 25.79 12.38 -21.63
C ASP A 271 27.28 12.54 -21.39
N SER A 272 27.94 12.99 -22.46
CA SER A 272 28.89 14.10 -22.47
C SER A 272 28.13 15.41 -22.71
N PRO A 273 28.66 16.59 -22.28
CA PRO A 273 27.82 17.74 -21.97
C PRO A 273 27.34 18.52 -23.21
N SER A 274 26.20 19.15 -23.06
CA SER A 274 25.58 20.19 -23.90
C SER A 274 24.65 19.75 -25.02
N VAL A 275 23.38 19.53 -24.65
CA VAL A 275 22.26 19.78 -25.57
C VAL A 275 21.20 20.61 -24.84
N GLN A 276 21.00 21.85 -25.31
CA GLN A 276 19.90 22.70 -24.90
C GLN A 276 18.58 22.02 -25.23
N LEU A 277 17.79 21.71 -24.19
CA LEU A 277 16.47 21.09 -24.33
C LEU A 277 15.48 22.07 -24.97
N LYS A 278 14.93 21.70 -26.13
CA LYS A 278 13.73 22.33 -26.67
C LYS A 278 12.53 22.05 -25.76
N PRO A 279 11.56 22.97 -25.65
CA PRO A 279 10.34 22.77 -24.88
C PRO A 279 9.65 21.49 -25.37
N ILE A 280 9.46 20.53 -24.47
CA ILE A 280 8.82 19.25 -24.76
C ILE A 280 7.32 19.50 -24.89
N ALA A 281 6.71 19.02 -26.00
CA ALA A 281 5.26 18.88 -26.12
C ALA A 281 4.68 18.12 -24.91
N PRO A 282 3.40 18.31 -24.54
CA PRO A 282 2.82 17.67 -23.37
C PRO A 282 3.16 16.18 -23.38
N LEU A 283 3.70 15.68 -22.27
CA LEU A 283 4.28 14.35 -22.08
C LEU A 283 3.40 13.20 -22.58
N PHE A 284 2.10 13.43 -22.64
CA PHE A 284 1.12 12.46 -23.12
C PHE A 284 0.07 13.16 -23.98
N PRO A 285 -0.31 12.61 -25.15
CA PRO A 285 -1.38 13.17 -25.97
C PRO A 285 -2.70 13.11 -25.20
N LYS A 286 -3.43 14.21 -25.20
CA LYS A 286 -4.79 14.26 -24.61
C LYS A 286 -5.68 13.29 -25.37
N THR A 287 -6.11 12.22 -24.73
CA THR A 287 -7.17 11.37 -25.26
C THR A 287 -8.49 12.14 -25.19
N THR A 288 -9.15 12.29 -26.34
CA THR A 288 -10.48 12.90 -26.43
C THR A 288 -11.52 11.94 -25.83
N SER A 289 -11.92 12.18 -24.59
CA SER A 289 -13.02 11.52 -23.91
C SER A 289 -14.02 12.52 -23.34
N PRO A 290 -15.30 12.19 -23.25
CA PRO A 290 -16.32 13.13 -22.80
C PRO A 290 -16.08 13.54 -21.34
N ARG A 291 -16.06 14.86 -21.10
CA ARG A 291 -15.99 15.44 -19.74
C ARG A 291 -17.19 14.97 -18.92
N LEU A 292 -16.93 14.17 -17.91
CA LEU A 292 -17.89 13.98 -16.82
C LEU A 292 -17.98 15.30 -16.05
N LYS A 293 -18.99 16.10 -16.39
CA LYS A 293 -19.43 17.23 -15.57
C LYS A 293 -20.39 16.68 -14.51
N GLU A 294 -19.86 16.03 -13.49
CA GLU A 294 -20.65 15.79 -12.28
C GLU A 294 -19.93 16.41 -11.10
N LYS A 295 -20.66 17.27 -10.40
CA LYS A 295 -20.25 17.88 -9.14
C LYS A 295 -20.17 16.77 -8.08
N PHE A 296 -18.97 16.25 -7.85
CA PHE A 296 -18.73 15.37 -6.71
C PHE A 296 -18.52 16.23 -5.47
N CYS A 297 -19.49 16.25 -4.59
CA CYS A 297 -19.39 16.84 -3.28
C CYS A 297 -19.90 15.82 -2.25
N PRO A 298 -19.05 15.18 -1.44
CA PRO A 298 -19.52 14.40 -0.31
C PRO A 298 -19.89 15.36 0.83
N SER A 299 -21.10 15.96 0.75
CA SER A 299 -21.62 16.88 1.76
C SER A 299 -21.82 16.26 3.16
N ASN A 300 -21.63 14.95 3.29
CA ASN A 300 -21.89 14.23 4.53
C ASN A 300 -20.68 13.95 5.42
N MET A 301 -19.42 14.07 4.89
CA MET A 301 -18.23 13.81 5.71
C MET A 301 -17.91 14.98 6.65
N HIS A 302 -18.11 16.21 6.18
CA HIS A 302 -17.96 17.39 7.05
C HIS A 302 -19.04 17.49 8.14
N LYS A 303 -20.26 16.99 7.89
CA LYS A 303 -21.31 16.93 8.93
C LYS A 303 -21.00 15.90 10.02
N ARG A 304 -20.28 14.84 9.72
CA ARG A 304 -19.85 13.86 10.73
C ARG A 304 -18.70 14.36 11.60
N ILE A 305 -17.71 15.03 11.00
CA ILE A 305 -16.59 15.62 11.75
C ILE A 305 -17.06 16.84 12.57
N ALA A 306 -17.88 17.72 11.99
CA ALA A 306 -18.47 18.85 12.71
C ALA A 306 -19.45 18.41 13.82
N GLY A 307 -20.12 17.28 13.66
CA GLY A 307 -21.01 16.71 14.69
C GLY A 307 -20.25 16.24 15.93
N TRP A 308 -19.05 15.67 15.76
CA TRP A 308 -18.24 15.22 16.89
C TRP A 308 -17.50 16.35 17.61
N THR A 309 -17.01 17.36 16.89
CA THR A 309 -16.44 18.57 17.50
C THR A 309 -17.50 19.42 18.20
N GLY A 310 -18.70 19.52 17.62
CA GLY A 310 -19.83 20.24 18.26
C GLY A 310 -20.32 19.57 19.53
N LEU A 311 -20.43 18.24 19.55
CA LEU A 311 -20.85 17.49 20.74
C LEU A 311 -19.79 17.55 21.86
N GLY A 312 -18.48 17.51 21.50
CA GLY A 312 -17.39 17.64 22.45
C GLY A 312 -17.36 19.02 23.13
N ILE A 313 -17.56 20.09 22.37
CA ILE A 313 -17.59 21.47 22.89
C ILE A 313 -18.83 21.71 23.75
N VAL A 314 -19.99 21.19 23.36
CA VAL A 314 -21.22 21.31 24.18
C VAL A 314 -21.09 20.53 25.48
N LEU A 315 -20.46 19.35 25.48
CA LEU A 315 -20.20 18.59 26.69
C LEU A 315 -19.23 19.30 27.65
N ILE A 316 -18.18 19.91 27.11
CA ILE A 316 -17.23 20.71 27.90
C ILE A 316 -17.87 21.98 28.47
N LEU A 317 -18.73 22.65 27.68
CA LEU A 317 -19.45 23.86 28.18
C LEU A 317 -20.53 23.53 29.20
N LEU A 318 -21.17 22.36 29.14
CA LEU A 318 -22.11 21.90 30.16
C LEU A 318 -21.39 21.49 31.46
N LEU A 319 -20.18 20.95 31.37
CA LEU A 319 -19.36 20.62 32.55
C LEU A 319 -18.81 21.87 33.23
N VAL A 320 -18.57 22.96 32.49
CA VAL A 320 -18.10 24.24 33.05
C VAL A 320 -19.23 25.09 33.65
N LYS A 321 -20.48 24.95 33.17
CA LYS A 321 -21.65 25.65 33.72
C LYS A 321 -22.35 24.92 34.87
N GLY A 322 -22.07 23.65 35.05
CA GLY A 322 -22.70 22.77 36.04
C GLY A 322 -21.89 22.58 37.32
N GLY A 323 -21.45 23.62 37.96
CA GLY A 323 -21.26 23.53 39.39
C GLY A 323 -19.88 23.40 39.95
N SER A 324 -19.65 24.35 40.75
CA SER A 324 -18.82 24.25 41.94
C SER A 324 -19.09 22.96 42.74
N ILE A 325 -18.25 21.96 42.59
CA ILE A 325 -18.08 20.90 43.61
C ILE A 325 -16.61 20.50 43.69
N TYR A 326 -16.02 20.86 44.79
CA TYR A 326 -14.86 20.34 45.52
C TYR A 326 -13.92 19.38 44.77
N PHE A 327 -12.76 19.86 44.39
CA PHE A 327 -11.57 19.05 44.21
C PHE A 327 -10.84 18.85 45.55
N ARG A 328 -10.84 17.62 46.04
CA ARG A 328 -9.83 17.14 46.98
C ARG A 328 -8.77 16.35 46.21
N PRO A 329 -7.49 16.64 46.34
CA PRO A 329 -6.47 15.82 45.70
C PRO A 329 -6.30 14.52 46.49
N ALA A 330 -6.46 13.39 45.81
CA ALA A 330 -6.12 12.08 46.36
C ALA A 330 -4.67 11.74 45.95
N SER A 331 -3.88 11.58 46.97
CA SER A 331 -2.48 11.15 46.98
C SER A 331 -2.32 9.75 46.37
N TYR A 332 -1.27 9.61 45.57
CA TYR A 332 -0.71 8.32 45.19
C TYR A 332 -0.28 7.52 46.41
N THR A 333 -0.78 6.30 46.54
CA THR A 333 -0.11 5.26 47.33
C THR A 333 -0.12 3.95 46.54
N HIS A 334 1.09 3.41 46.40
CA HIS A 334 1.42 2.06 45.97
C HIS A 334 0.56 1.01 46.69
N LEU A 335 0.13 0.00 45.95
CA LEU A 335 -0.04 -1.33 46.55
C LEU A 335 0.45 -2.41 45.57
N ARG A 336 1.44 -3.10 46.09
CA ARG A 336 2.06 -4.32 45.55
C ARG A 336 1.11 -5.52 45.76
N ALA A 337 1.37 -6.49 44.88
CA ALA A 337 1.00 -7.88 44.87
C ALA A 337 0.76 -8.56 46.23
N HIS A 338 -0.11 -9.56 46.26
CA HIS A 338 0.18 -10.94 46.65
C HIS A 338 -1.06 -11.81 46.44
N GLU A 339 -0.83 -12.89 45.71
CA GLU A 339 -1.16 -14.30 45.98
C GLU A 339 -2.48 -14.58 46.75
N THR A 340 -3.30 -15.50 46.29
CA THR A 340 -3.20 -16.96 46.40
C THR A 340 -4.44 -17.59 45.80
N CYS A 341 -4.24 -18.52 45.00
CA CYS A 341 -4.54 -19.97 45.08
C CYS A 341 -5.92 -20.40 45.61
N ALA A 342 -6.47 -21.31 44.90
CA ALA A 342 -7.18 -22.51 45.33
C ALA A 342 -8.70 -22.58 45.13
N ASP A 343 -9.02 -23.59 44.35
CA ASP A 343 -10.07 -24.61 44.52
C ASP A 343 -11.54 -24.24 44.29
N LEU A 344 -12.15 -24.88 43.36
CA LEU A 344 -12.97 -26.10 43.42
C LEU A 344 -13.86 -26.23 42.18
N VAL A 345 -13.65 -27.25 41.46
CA VAL A 345 -14.57 -28.36 41.16
C VAL A 345 -16.08 -28.02 40.98
N CYS A 346 -16.57 -28.16 39.79
CA CYS A 346 -17.55 -29.14 39.28
C CYS A 346 -17.64 -28.99 37.74
#